data_4955a4935779f5872eac5fad1b4113d4
#
_entry.id   4955a4935779f5872eac5fad1b4113d4
#
_cell.length_a   1.000
_cell.length_b   1.000
_cell.length_c   1.000
_cell.angle_alpha   90.00
_cell.angle_beta   90.00
_cell.angle_gamma   90.00
#
_symmetry.space_group_name_H-M   'P 1'
#
loop_
_entity.id
_entity.type
_entity.pdbx_description
1 polymer ?
#
loop_
_entity_poly.entity_id
_entity_poly.type
_entity_poly.pdbx_seq_one_letter_code
_entity_poly.pdbx_strand_id
1 'polypeptide(L)'
;MTRRVLAVLAVTSLLTVSPALAADGAKVFQLQCKTCHGAKSTPMGPSLAGVAGRKIASLADYRYSAGLTAKAPAVWTDANLDAYLAAPTKFAPGTRMPTGLAGPADRAAVVAYMKGLK
;
A
#
# COMPACT_ATOMS: atom_id res chain seq x y z
N MET A 1 -32.84 -55.25 33.87
CA MET A 1 -31.61 -54.47 33.93
C MET A 1 -31.56 -53.57 32.69
N THR A 2 -32.02 -52.35 32.82
CA THR A 2 -32.13 -51.38 31.71
C THR A 2 -30.90 -50.47 31.72
N ARG A 3 -30.00 -50.65 30.75
CA ARG A 3 -28.84 -49.77 30.54
C ARG A 3 -29.31 -48.51 29.82
N ARG A 4 -29.33 -47.39 30.54
CA ARG A 4 -29.54 -46.07 29.93
C ARG A 4 -28.22 -45.63 29.32
N VAL A 5 -28.18 -45.53 27.98
CA VAL A 5 -27.08 -44.93 27.25
C VAL A 5 -27.34 -43.42 27.22
N LEU A 6 -26.52 -42.65 27.93
CA LEU A 6 -26.49 -41.20 27.86
C LEU A 6 -25.72 -40.80 26.61
N ALA A 7 -26.45 -40.30 25.62
CA ALA A 7 -25.85 -39.67 24.46
C ALA A 7 -25.35 -38.26 24.84
N VAL A 8 -24.03 -38.10 24.89
CA VAL A 8 -23.41 -36.79 25.04
C VAL A 8 -23.42 -36.10 23.68
N LEU A 9 -24.27 -35.13 23.53
CA LEU A 9 -24.25 -34.23 22.37
C LEU A 9 -23.08 -33.25 22.54
N ALA A 10 -22.01 -33.47 21.79
CA ALA A 10 -20.92 -32.52 21.67
C ALA A 10 -21.38 -31.36 20.76
N VAL A 11 -21.66 -30.21 21.37
CA VAL A 11 -21.91 -28.96 20.63
C VAL A 11 -20.57 -28.42 20.17
N THR A 12 -20.23 -28.66 18.93
CA THR A 12 -19.06 -28.05 18.28
C THR A 12 -19.44 -26.59 17.89
N SER A 13 -19.02 -25.63 18.70
CA SER A 13 -19.13 -24.21 18.36
C SER A 13 -18.15 -23.91 17.22
N LEU A 14 -18.67 -23.75 16.01
CA LEU A 14 -17.91 -23.19 14.90
C LEU A 14 -17.71 -21.69 15.18
N LEU A 15 -16.49 -21.33 15.55
CA LEU A 15 -16.07 -19.93 15.57
C LEU A 15 -16.00 -19.45 14.11
N THR A 16 -17.03 -18.75 13.68
CA THR A 16 -17.00 -18.02 12.40
C THR A 16 -16.07 -16.81 12.56
N VAL A 17 -14.85 -16.94 12.10
CA VAL A 17 -13.97 -15.77 11.96
C VAL A 17 -14.51 -14.93 10.81
N SER A 18 -15.14 -13.80 11.13
CA SER A 18 -15.52 -12.82 10.11
C SER A 18 -14.25 -12.28 9.44
N PRO A 19 -14.14 -12.29 8.10
CA PRO A 19 -13.03 -11.65 7.43
C PRO A 19 -13.02 -10.17 7.81
N ALA A 20 -11.89 -9.67 8.32
CA ALA A 20 -11.70 -8.24 8.52
C ALA A 20 -11.96 -7.54 7.19
N LEU A 21 -12.75 -6.44 7.19
CA LEU A 21 -12.96 -5.62 6.01
C LEU A 21 -11.61 -5.17 5.48
N ALA A 22 -11.23 -5.63 4.28
CA ALA A 22 -10.03 -5.18 3.61
C ALA A 22 -10.16 -3.67 3.33
N ALA A 23 -9.08 -2.92 3.54
CA ALA A 23 -9.02 -1.52 3.16
C ALA A 23 -9.26 -1.38 1.65
N ASP A 24 -10.03 -0.38 1.24
CA ASP A 24 -10.25 -0.06 -0.17
C ASP A 24 -9.11 0.81 -0.70
N GLY A 25 -8.18 0.19 -1.41
CA GLY A 25 -7.00 0.86 -1.96
C GLY A 25 -7.31 1.99 -2.93
N ALA A 26 -8.33 1.82 -3.77
CA ALA A 26 -8.78 2.86 -4.70
C ALA A 26 -9.29 4.09 -3.94
N LYS A 27 -10.06 3.89 -2.89
CA LYS A 27 -10.59 4.97 -2.07
C LYS A 27 -9.50 5.68 -1.28
N VAL A 28 -8.59 4.93 -0.67
CA VAL A 28 -7.44 5.51 0.05
C VAL A 28 -6.57 6.32 -0.92
N PHE A 29 -6.29 5.79 -2.10
CA PHE A 29 -5.53 6.50 -3.14
C PHE A 29 -6.22 7.81 -3.54
N GLN A 30 -7.53 7.78 -3.78
CA GLN A 30 -8.29 8.97 -4.15
C GLN A 30 -8.22 10.05 -3.07
N LEU A 31 -8.33 9.67 -1.80
CA LEU A 31 -8.37 10.62 -0.68
C LEU A 31 -6.98 11.11 -0.27
N GLN A 32 -5.95 10.27 -0.35
CA GLN A 32 -4.63 10.54 0.22
C GLN A 32 -3.54 10.83 -0.81
N CYS A 33 -3.71 10.41 -2.05
CA CYS A 33 -2.64 10.45 -3.05
C CYS A 33 -2.97 11.36 -4.24
N LYS A 34 -4.21 11.33 -4.70
CA LYS A 34 -4.62 11.94 -5.96
C LYS A 34 -4.46 13.47 -6.00
N THR A 35 -4.48 14.14 -4.87
CA THR A 35 -4.30 15.60 -4.80
C THR A 35 -2.95 16.01 -5.37
N CYS A 36 -1.89 15.22 -5.14
CA CYS A 36 -0.54 15.49 -5.62
C CYS A 36 -0.14 14.64 -6.81
N HIS A 37 -0.75 13.47 -6.98
CA HIS A 37 -0.42 12.50 -8.02
C HIS A 37 -1.58 12.35 -9.01
N GLY A 38 -1.62 13.21 -10.01
CA GLY A 38 -2.61 13.15 -11.09
C GLY A 38 -2.25 12.13 -12.18
N ALA A 39 -3.03 12.14 -13.27
CA ALA A 39 -2.77 11.28 -14.42
C ALA A 39 -1.44 11.61 -15.12
N LYS A 40 -1.01 12.85 -15.01
CA LYS A 40 0.29 13.34 -15.51
C LYS A 40 1.12 13.87 -14.36
N SER A 41 2.44 13.86 -14.54
CA SER A 41 3.34 14.53 -13.60
C SER A 41 3.07 16.03 -13.53
N THR A 42 3.10 16.57 -12.33
CA THR A 42 2.99 18.00 -12.03
C THR A 42 4.11 18.38 -11.08
N PRO A 43 4.37 19.68 -10.84
CA PRO A 43 5.34 20.08 -9.82
C PRO A 43 5.08 19.52 -8.43
N MET A 44 3.84 19.14 -8.11
CA MET A 44 3.45 18.56 -6.82
C MET A 44 3.84 17.09 -6.67
N GLY A 45 3.81 16.33 -7.76
CA GLY A 45 4.14 14.91 -7.72
C GLY A 45 4.21 14.29 -9.11
N PRO A 46 4.98 13.18 -9.24
CA PRO A 46 5.07 12.44 -10.49
C PRO A 46 3.79 11.68 -10.77
N SER A 47 3.56 11.36 -12.05
CA SER A 47 2.55 10.37 -12.42
C SER A 47 2.87 9.02 -11.77
N LEU A 48 1.86 8.35 -11.24
CA LEU A 48 1.97 7.00 -10.66
C LEU A 48 1.55 5.90 -11.64
N ALA A 49 1.23 6.26 -12.89
CA ALA A 49 0.97 5.28 -13.92
C ALA A 49 2.18 4.36 -14.12
N GLY A 50 2.00 3.05 -13.95
CA GLY A 50 3.07 2.07 -14.07
C GLY A 50 4.14 2.14 -12.98
N VAL A 51 3.87 2.77 -11.84
CA VAL A 51 4.87 2.98 -10.77
C VAL A 51 5.37 1.66 -10.17
N ALA A 52 4.48 0.69 -9.98
CA ALA A 52 4.88 -0.63 -9.47
C ALA A 52 5.81 -1.34 -10.47
N GLY A 53 7.01 -1.66 -10.02
CA GLY A 53 8.04 -2.27 -10.86
C GLY A 53 8.88 -1.29 -11.69
N ARG A 54 8.55 0.00 -11.66
CA ARG A 54 9.35 1.05 -12.34
C ARG A 54 10.60 1.40 -11.53
N LYS A 55 11.67 1.79 -12.21
CA LYS A 55 12.86 2.32 -11.52
C LYS A 55 12.53 3.57 -10.74
N ILE A 56 13.08 3.69 -9.55
CA ILE A 56 12.92 4.88 -8.71
C ILE A 56 13.54 6.09 -9.43
N ALA A 57 12.87 7.22 -9.35
CA ALA A 57 13.31 8.49 -9.94
C ALA A 57 13.57 8.41 -11.46
N SER A 58 12.73 7.69 -12.21
CA SER A 58 12.99 7.39 -13.62
C SER A 58 12.18 8.18 -14.63
N LEU A 59 11.14 8.92 -14.22
CA LEU A 59 10.37 9.72 -15.17
C LEU A 59 11.14 10.98 -15.58
N ALA A 60 11.22 11.22 -16.90
CA ALA A 60 11.90 12.38 -17.44
C ALA A 60 11.13 13.70 -17.23
N ASP A 61 9.81 13.62 -17.04
CA ASP A 61 8.93 14.78 -16.91
C ASP A 61 8.72 15.25 -15.47
N TYR A 62 9.47 14.69 -14.52
CA TYR A 62 9.41 15.08 -13.11
C TYR A 62 10.80 15.27 -12.52
N ARG A 63 10.94 16.33 -11.74
CA ARG A 63 12.19 16.64 -11.04
C ARG A 63 12.15 16.05 -9.63
N TYR A 64 12.83 14.92 -9.45
CA TYR A 64 12.90 14.22 -8.18
C TYR A 64 13.84 14.91 -7.18
N SER A 65 13.57 14.69 -5.88
CA SER A 65 14.48 15.06 -4.81
C SER A 65 15.79 14.28 -4.90
N ALA A 66 16.86 14.84 -4.33
CA ALA A 66 18.14 14.14 -4.25
C ALA A 66 18.04 12.81 -3.50
N GLY A 67 17.20 12.75 -2.46
CA GLY A 67 16.98 11.53 -1.69
C GLY A 67 16.38 10.39 -2.50
N LEU A 68 15.43 10.68 -3.39
CA LEU A 68 14.89 9.68 -4.31
C LEU A 68 15.87 9.33 -5.43
N THR A 69 16.53 10.33 -5.99
CA THR A 69 17.53 10.11 -7.04
C THR A 69 18.67 9.22 -6.55
N ALA A 70 19.06 9.35 -5.30
CA ALA A 70 20.09 8.50 -4.68
C ALA A 70 19.67 7.02 -4.55
N LYS A 71 18.37 6.72 -4.62
CA LYS A 71 17.85 5.34 -4.59
C LYS A 71 17.94 4.66 -5.96
N ALA A 72 18.01 5.43 -7.05
CA ALA A 72 18.16 4.86 -8.39
C ALA A 72 19.49 4.08 -8.49
N PRO A 73 19.55 2.96 -9.20
CA PRO A 73 18.51 2.40 -10.08
C PRO A 73 17.59 1.34 -9.42
N ALA A 74 17.42 1.34 -8.11
CA ALA A 74 16.49 0.44 -7.45
C ALA A 74 15.08 0.57 -8.06
N VAL A 75 14.28 -0.47 -7.89
CA VAL A 75 12.95 -0.60 -8.47
C VAL A 75 11.91 -0.40 -7.38
N TRP A 76 10.76 0.16 -7.72
CA TRP A 76 9.60 0.21 -6.87
C TRP A 76 8.98 -1.18 -6.70
N THR A 77 9.65 -2.01 -5.89
CA THR A 77 9.09 -3.27 -5.40
C THR A 77 7.98 -3.00 -4.40
N ASP A 78 7.16 -4.00 -4.09
CA ASP A 78 6.14 -3.88 -3.04
C ASP A 78 6.77 -3.43 -1.72
N ALA A 79 7.92 -3.99 -1.35
CA ALA A 79 8.63 -3.64 -0.12
C ALA A 79 9.12 -2.19 -0.13
N ASN A 80 9.66 -1.69 -1.23
CA ASN A 80 10.11 -0.31 -1.36
C ASN A 80 8.94 0.67 -1.35
N LEU A 81 7.84 0.34 -2.01
CA LEU A 81 6.60 1.14 -1.96
C LEU A 81 6.07 1.22 -0.54
N ASP A 82 5.99 0.10 0.17
CA ASP A 82 5.54 0.08 1.57
C ASP A 82 6.48 0.90 2.47
N ALA A 83 7.79 0.73 2.34
CA ALA A 83 8.76 1.46 3.14
C ALA A 83 8.70 2.98 2.91
N TYR A 84 8.56 3.41 1.66
CA TYR A 84 8.42 4.82 1.32
C TYR A 84 7.12 5.41 1.86
N LEU A 85 6.01 4.71 1.69
CA LEU A 85 4.71 5.13 2.22
C LEU A 85 4.67 5.14 3.75
N ALA A 86 5.36 4.23 4.42
CA ALA A 86 5.40 4.18 5.87
C ALA A 86 6.13 5.39 6.48
N ALA A 87 7.26 5.76 5.90
CA ALA A 87 8.11 6.86 6.39
C ALA A 87 8.89 7.49 5.22
N PRO A 88 8.26 8.42 4.46
CA PRO A 88 8.90 8.98 3.27
C PRO A 88 10.26 9.62 3.54
N THR A 89 10.38 10.41 4.59
CA THR A 89 11.63 11.12 4.93
C THR A 89 12.73 10.19 5.45
N LYS A 90 12.36 9.05 6.01
CA LYS A 90 13.32 8.02 6.43
C LYS A 90 13.84 7.24 5.22
N PHE A 91 12.95 6.87 4.31
CA PHE A 91 13.30 6.14 3.09
C PHE A 91 14.15 7.01 2.15
N ALA A 92 13.74 8.24 1.94
CA ALA A 92 14.38 9.19 1.03
C ALA A 92 14.54 10.55 1.71
N PRO A 93 15.62 10.77 2.49
CA PRO A 93 15.85 12.05 3.14
C PRO A 93 15.83 13.21 2.14
N GLY A 94 15.10 14.27 2.49
CA GLY A 94 14.90 15.42 1.61
C GLY A 94 13.77 15.25 0.57
N THR A 95 13.02 14.16 0.63
CA THR A 95 11.84 14.00 -0.22
C THR A 95 10.85 15.15 -0.06
N ARG A 96 10.22 15.53 -1.17
CA ARG A 96 9.16 16.55 -1.16
C ARG A 96 7.77 15.98 -0.92
N MET A 97 7.66 14.69 -0.66
CA MET A 97 6.44 14.03 -0.21
C MET A 97 6.43 13.99 1.33
N PRO A 98 5.75 14.93 2.01
CA PRO A 98 5.87 15.08 3.46
C PRO A 98 5.04 14.06 4.23
N THR A 99 4.02 13.48 3.60
CA THR A 99 3.08 12.59 4.27
C THR A 99 3.08 11.21 3.62
N GLY A 100 3.07 10.19 4.47
CA GLY A 100 2.88 8.80 4.09
C GLY A 100 1.54 8.24 4.57
N LEU A 101 1.47 6.93 4.70
CA LEU A 101 0.35 6.18 5.26
C LEU A 101 0.80 5.40 6.49
N ALA A 102 0.30 5.77 7.67
CA ALA A 102 0.69 5.11 8.92
C ALA A 102 0.13 3.69 9.04
N GLY A 103 -1.10 3.44 8.53
CA GLY A 103 -1.78 2.15 8.66
C GLY A 103 -1.21 1.08 7.72
N PRO A 104 -0.72 -0.07 8.23
CA PRO A 104 -0.19 -1.14 7.37
C PRO A 104 -1.21 -1.71 6.39
N ALA A 105 -2.47 -1.83 6.81
CA ALA A 105 -3.54 -2.33 5.94
C ALA A 105 -3.83 -1.37 4.79
N ASP A 106 -3.84 -0.06 5.04
CA ASP A 106 -4.02 0.97 4.01
C ASP A 106 -2.85 0.96 3.03
N ARG A 107 -1.61 0.81 3.51
CA ARG A 107 -0.44 0.71 2.64
C ARG A 107 -0.52 -0.50 1.72
N ALA A 108 -0.83 -1.66 2.26
CA ALA A 108 -0.97 -2.89 1.47
C ALA A 108 -2.05 -2.76 0.40
N ALA A 109 -3.19 -2.16 0.74
CA ALA A 109 -4.29 -1.92 -0.19
C ALA A 109 -3.90 -0.94 -1.30
N VAL A 110 -3.21 0.15 -0.97
CA VAL A 110 -2.74 1.14 -1.95
C VAL A 110 -1.67 0.56 -2.85
N VAL A 111 -0.73 -0.21 -2.31
CA VAL A 111 0.29 -0.89 -3.13
C VAL A 111 -0.37 -1.84 -4.13
N ALA A 112 -1.34 -2.64 -3.70
CA ALA A 112 -2.10 -3.52 -4.60
C ALA A 112 -2.86 -2.73 -5.68
N TYR A 113 -3.46 -1.61 -5.32
CA TYR A 113 -4.14 -0.70 -6.27
C TYR A 113 -3.17 -0.12 -7.30
N MET A 114 -2.00 0.34 -6.86
CA MET A 114 -0.99 0.94 -7.75
C MET A 114 -0.45 -0.05 -8.78
N LYS A 115 -0.44 -1.35 -8.49
CA LYS A 115 -0.06 -2.38 -9.46
C LYS A 115 -0.98 -2.41 -10.69
N GLY A 116 -2.21 -1.97 -10.55
CA GLY A 116 -3.18 -1.86 -11.63
C GLY A 116 -3.14 -0.54 -12.40
N LEU A 117 -2.39 0.45 -11.95
CA LEU A 117 -2.26 1.74 -12.65
C LEU A 117 -1.38 1.59 -13.89
N LYS A 118 -1.92 1.98 -15.03
CA LYS A 118 -1.25 1.92 -16.35
C LYS A 118 -0.98 3.33 -16.88
#